data_6d52ec90369b22001b6afb2587784cdb
#
_entry.id   6d52ec90369b22001b6afb2587784cdb
#
_cell.length_a   1.000
_cell.length_b   1.000
_cell.length_c   1.000
_cell.angle_alpha   90.00
_cell.angle_beta   90.00
_cell.angle_gamma   90.00
#
_symmetry.space_group_name_H-M   'P 1'
#
loop_
_entity.id
_entity.type
_entity.pdbx_description
1 polymer ?
#
loop_
_entity_poly.entity_id
_entity_poly.type
_entity_poly.pdbx_seq_one_letter_code
_entity_poly.pdbx_strand_id
1 'polypeptide(L)'
;MLGSLLKQLVTGLDAIPRETRQKFQFQKKVIGGRRLQLSDIVKMFAIIASLRRTFICVDALDECIPKHQLEVLDALGQILQMSPNTRMFMTGRSHIQEAVERELGGRVISASIKPRDDDIVTFLRARLRKDTTPEVMDGGLKKDIMKSIPEEISETYVVVRGPRNLCRPYTDR
;
A
#
# COMPACT_ATOMS: atom_id res chain seq x y z
N MET A 1 -7.85 -3.61 -7.36
CA MET A 1 -7.41 -2.86 -6.18
C MET A 1 -8.28 -1.62 -5.92
N LEU A 2 -8.32 -0.58 -6.75
CA LEU A 2 -9.07 0.67 -6.48
C LEU A 2 -10.56 0.48 -6.20
N GLY A 3 -11.23 -0.44 -6.90
CA GLY A 3 -12.63 -0.78 -6.61
C GLY A 3 -12.82 -1.38 -5.21
N SER A 4 -11.87 -2.16 -4.70
CA SER A 4 -11.91 -2.68 -3.33
C SER A 4 -11.71 -1.58 -2.30
N LEU A 5 -10.79 -0.65 -2.55
CA LEU A 5 -10.59 0.51 -1.68
C LEU A 5 -11.84 1.40 -1.64
N LEU A 6 -12.46 1.66 -2.79
CA LEU A 6 -13.72 2.40 -2.86
C LEU A 6 -14.84 1.69 -2.07
N LYS A 7 -14.95 0.37 -2.21
CA LYS A 7 -15.92 -0.43 -1.44
C LYS A 7 -15.69 -0.28 0.06
N GLN A 8 -14.45 -0.41 0.54
CA GLN A 8 -14.12 -0.23 1.96
C GLN A 8 -14.47 1.18 2.46
N LEU A 9 -14.20 2.21 1.64
CA LEU A 9 -14.52 3.58 1.98
C LEU A 9 -16.03 3.81 2.11
N VAL A 10 -16.82 3.24 1.18
CA VAL A 10 -18.29 3.35 1.17
C VAL A 10 -18.93 2.58 2.33
N THR A 11 -18.42 1.39 2.66
CA THR A 11 -18.98 0.59 3.78
C THR A 11 -18.76 1.25 5.15
N GLY A 12 -17.78 2.13 5.26
CA GLY A 12 -17.53 2.90 6.48
C GLY A 12 -18.34 4.20 6.59
N LEU A 13 -19.34 4.44 5.72
CA LEU A 13 -20.22 5.61 5.77
C LEU A 13 -21.58 5.23 6.35
N ASP A 14 -22.14 6.09 7.21
CA ASP A 14 -23.50 5.95 7.72
C ASP A 14 -24.54 6.09 6.59
N ALA A 15 -24.24 6.91 5.58
CA ALA A 15 -25.06 7.08 4.39
C ALA A 15 -24.20 7.34 3.15
N ILE A 16 -24.53 6.66 2.04
CA ILE A 16 -23.85 6.90 0.76
C ILE A 16 -24.28 8.24 0.18
N PRO A 17 -23.34 9.14 -0.18
CA PRO A 17 -23.64 10.43 -0.79
C PRO A 17 -24.58 10.27 -2.01
N ARG A 18 -25.54 11.21 -2.12
CA ARG A 18 -26.56 11.16 -3.18
C ARG A 18 -25.96 11.10 -4.58
N GLU A 19 -24.91 11.86 -4.83
CA GLU A 19 -24.20 11.89 -6.11
C GLU A 19 -23.54 10.54 -6.45
N THR A 20 -22.90 9.89 -5.47
CA THR A 20 -22.29 8.57 -5.64
C THR A 20 -23.38 7.52 -5.94
N ARG A 21 -24.50 7.58 -5.23
CA ARG A 21 -25.65 6.69 -5.43
C ARG A 21 -26.26 6.88 -6.82
N GLN A 22 -26.46 8.11 -7.25
CA GLN A 22 -27.04 8.42 -8.57
C GLN A 22 -26.13 7.93 -9.72
N LYS A 23 -24.81 8.19 -9.65
CA LYS A 23 -23.86 7.70 -10.66
C LYS A 23 -23.85 6.18 -10.74
N PHE A 24 -23.87 5.49 -9.62
CA PHE A 24 -23.92 4.03 -9.59
C PHE A 24 -25.22 3.49 -10.19
N GLN A 25 -26.36 4.09 -9.84
CA GLN A 25 -27.66 3.70 -10.38
C GLN A 25 -27.79 3.99 -11.88
N PHE A 26 -27.27 5.13 -12.34
CA PHE A 26 -27.26 5.49 -13.75
C PHE A 26 -26.44 4.48 -14.57
N GLN A 27 -25.25 4.13 -14.12
CA GLN A 27 -24.43 3.13 -14.79
C GLN A 27 -25.07 1.74 -14.80
N LYS A 28 -25.72 1.33 -13.73
CA LYS A 28 -26.44 0.06 -13.68
C LYS A 28 -27.62 0.02 -14.69
N LYS A 29 -28.30 1.15 -14.92
CA LYS A 29 -29.43 1.25 -15.86
C LYS A 29 -28.98 1.38 -17.32
N VAL A 30 -27.98 2.19 -17.61
CA VAL A 30 -27.59 2.57 -19.00
C VAL A 30 -26.69 1.53 -19.65
N ILE A 31 -25.89 0.79 -18.88
CA ILE A 31 -24.76 0.01 -19.42
C ILE A 31 -24.93 -1.50 -19.25
N GLY A 32 -26.11 -1.98 -18.89
CA GLY A 32 -26.34 -3.45 -18.83
C GLY A 32 -25.29 -4.21 -18.02
N GLY A 33 -24.76 -3.62 -16.94
CA GLY A 33 -23.76 -4.25 -16.07
C GLY A 33 -22.29 -4.05 -16.45
N ARG A 34 -21.93 -3.08 -17.30
CA ARG A 34 -20.53 -2.75 -17.54
C ARG A 34 -19.82 -2.33 -16.26
N ARG A 35 -18.57 -2.80 -16.11
CA ARG A 35 -17.70 -2.40 -15.00
C ARG A 35 -17.51 -0.88 -14.98
N LEU A 36 -17.47 -0.30 -13.77
CA LEU A 36 -17.07 1.10 -13.57
C LEU A 36 -15.73 1.37 -14.24
N GLN A 37 -15.66 2.46 -14.98
CA GLN A 37 -14.39 2.91 -15.53
C GLN A 37 -13.50 3.46 -14.42
N LEU A 38 -12.18 3.40 -14.61
CA LEU A 38 -11.21 3.87 -13.64
C LEU A 38 -11.46 5.33 -13.25
N SER A 39 -11.74 6.18 -14.22
CA SER A 39 -12.05 7.60 -13.99
C SER A 39 -13.28 7.83 -13.12
N ASP A 40 -14.29 6.95 -13.19
CA ASP A 40 -15.49 7.05 -12.35
C ASP A 40 -15.17 6.63 -10.91
N ILE A 41 -14.36 5.58 -10.76
CA ILE A 41 -13.88 5.11 -9.45
C ILE A 41 -13.09 6.23 -8.75
N VAL A 42 -12.16 6.87 -9.47
CA VAL A 42 -11.35 7.98 -8.94
C VAL A 42 -12.23 9.15 -8.49
N LYS A 43 -13.18 9.58 -9.33
CA LYS A 43 -14.11 10.67 -8.99
C LYS A 43 -14.97 10.35 -7.77
N MET A 44 -15.57 9.15 -7.73
CA MET A 44 -16.37 8.73 -6.58
C MET A 44 -15.54 8.66 -5.30
N PHE A 45 -14.33 8.13 -5.42
CA PHE A 45 -13.41 8.04 -4.28
C PHE A 45 -13.08 9.43 -3.74
N ALA A 46 -12.70 10.37 -4.62
CA ALA A 46 -12.36 11.73 -4.24
C ALA A 46 -13.53 12.46 -3.57
N ILE A 47 -14.76 12.31 -4.09
CA ILE A 47 -15.96 12.89 -3.47
C ILE A 47 -16.13 12.36 -2.04
N ILE A 48 -16.06 11.04 -1.85
CA ILE A 48 -16.27 10.45 -0.52
C ILE A 48 -15.13 10.80 0.43
N ALA A 49 -13.89 10.75 -0.05
CA ALA A 49 -12.72 11.07 0.75
C ALA A 49 -12.63 12.55 1.15
N SER A 50 -13.30 13.46 0.42
CA SER A 50 -13.37 14.88 0.79
C SER A 50 -14.30 15.17 1.96
N LEU A 51 -15.28 14.28 2.23
CA LEU A 51 -16.25 14.45 3.30
C LEU A 51 -15.65 14.29 4.70
N ARG A 52 -14.56 13.56 4.82
CA ARG A 52 -13.90 13.29 6.10
C ARG A 52 -12.41 13.05 5.90
N ARG A 53 -11.64 13.10 7.00
CA ARG A 53 -10.24 12.69 6.96
C ARG A 53 -10.15 11.20 6.61
N THR A 54 -9.47 10.90 5.52
CA THR A 54 -9.34 9.55 4.98
C THR A 54 -7.88 9.12 4.99
N PHE A 55 -7.64 7.89 5.44
CA PHE A 55 -6.33 7.24 5.38
C PHE A 55 -6.40 6.07 4.42
N ILE A 56 -5.48 6.04 3.45
CA ILE A 56 -5.33 4.96 2.49
C ILE A 56 -4.03 4.23 2.83
N CYS A 57 -4.13 2.94 3.10
CA CYS A 57 -2.96 2.08 3.28
C CYS A 57 -2.89 1.10 2.11
N VAL A 58 -1.76 1.10 1.42
CA VAL A 58 -1.45 0.16 0.32
C VAL A 58 -0.20 -0.59 0.72
N ASP A 59 -0.36 -1.87 0.98
CA ASP A 59 0.75 -2.75 1.34
C ASP A 59 1.27 -3.49 0.12
N ALA A 60 2.60 -3.71 0.07
CA ALA A 60 3.29 -4.48 -0.96
C ALA A 60 2.92 -4.04 -2.40
N LEU A 61 3.02 -2.74 -2.68
CA LEU A 61 2.70 -2.17 -4.01
C LEU A 61 3.56 -2.79 -5.13
N ASP A 62 4.75 -3.26 -4.82
CA ASP A 62 5.65 -3.96 -5.72
C ASP A 62 5.12 -5.31 -6.23
N GLU A 63 4.17 -5.93 -5.53
CA GLU A 63 3.51 -7.16 -5.98
C GLU A 63 2.46 -6.91 -7.07
N CYS A 64 2.11 -5.67 -7.34
CA CYS A 64 1.26 -5.32 -8.46
C CYS A 64 1.99 -5.57 -9.79
N ILE A 65 1.28 -6.15 -10.77
CA ILE A 65 1.80 -6.30 -12.14
C ILE A 65 2.28 -4.93 -12.65
N PRO A 66 3.50 -4.80 -13.20
CA PRO A 66 4.10 -3.51 -13.57
C PRO A 66 3.20 -2.62 -14.43
N LYS A 67 2.49 -3.22 -15.39
CA LYS A 67 1.53 -2.50 -16.25
C LYS A 67 0.42 -1.80 -15.44
N HIS A 68 -0.07 -2.43 -14.39
CA HIS A 68 -1.16 -1.88 -13.56
C HIS A 68 -0.65 -1.02 -12.41
N GLN A 69 0.62 -1.13 -12.06
CA GLN A 69 1.23 -0.36 -10.99
C GLN A 69 1.20 1.14 -11.30
N LEU A 70 1.60 1.53 -12.53
CA LEU A 70 1.57 2.94 -12.96
C LEU A 70 0.14 3.48 -13.01
N GLU A 71 -0.82 2.70 -13.55
CA GLU A 71 -2.25 3.10 -13.58
C GLU A 71 -2.80 3.32 -12.17
N VAL A 72 -2.39 2.48 -11.22
CA VAL A 72 -2.79 2.59 -9.82
C VAL A 72 -2.17 3.81 -9.18
N LEU A 73 -0.87 4.05 -9.37
CA LEU A 73 -0.17 5.21 -8.83
C LEU A 73 -0.75 6.53 -9.37
N ASP A 74 -1.00 6.61 -10.67
CA ASP A 74 -1.64 7.78 -11.31
C ASP A 74 -3.02 8.04 -10.70
N ALA A 75 -3.86 7.00 -10.59
CA ALA A 75 -5.19 7.12 -9.99
C ALA A 75 -5.13 7.55 -8.52
N LEU A 76 -4.19 7.02 -7.73
CA LEU A 76 -3.97 7.43 -6.35
C LEU A 76 -3.47 8.89 -6.28
N GLY A 77 -2.60 9.29 -7.20
CA GLY A 77 -2.16 10.68 -7.35
C GLY A 77 -3.33 11.64 -7.60
N GLN A 78 -4.22 11.29 -8.52
CA GLN A 78 -5.43 12.07 -8.81
C GLN A 78 -6.35 12.17 -7.58
N ILE A 79 -6.59 11.07 -6.86
CA ILE A 79 -7.38 11.08 -5.62
C ILE A 79 -6.77 12.05 -4.59
N LEU A 80 -5.46 12.02 -4.43
CA LEU A 80 -4.75 12.89 -3.48
C LEU A 80 -4.80 14.38 -3.87
N GLN A 81 -4.79 14.68 -5.17
CA GLN A 81 -4.95 16.05 -5.67
C GLN A 81 -6.37 16.58 -5.44
N MET A 82 -7.38 15.75 -5.68
CA MET A 82 -8.79 16.10 -5.55
C MET A 82 -9.28 16.09 -4.08
N SER A 83 -8.57 15.43 -3.18
CA SER A 83 -8.98 15.26 -1.78
C SER A 83 -7.85 15.63 -0.80
N PRO A 84 -7.73 16.90 -0.40
CA PRO A 84 -6.65 17.37 0.47
C PRO A 84 -6.68 16.77 1.88
N ASN A 85 -7.83 16.23 2.29
CA ASN A 85 -8.00 15.55 3.59
C ASN A 85 -7.53 14.11 3.60
N THR A 86 -7.11 13.58 2.43
CA THR A 86 -6.61 12.22 2.30
C THR A 86 -5.13 12.14 2.65
N ARG A 87 -4.78 11.11 3.40
CA ARG A 87 -3.41 10.71 3.73
C ARG A 87 -3.16 9.34 3.17
N MET A 88 -1.96 9.10 2.72
CA MET A 88 -1.58 7.82 2.12
C MET A 88 -0.32 7.27 2.78
N PHE A 89 -0.35 5.98 3.04
CA PHE A 89 0.76 5.18 3.50
C PHE A 89 0.92 4.00 2.53
N MET A 90 2.11 3.79 2.03
CA MET A 90 2.40 2.69 1.11
C MET A 90 3.68 1.99 1.52
N THR A 91 3.69 0.67 1.35
CA THR A 91 4.89 -0.15 1.47
C THR A 91 5.22 -0.80 0.14
N GLY A 92 6.48 -1.15 -0.03
CA GLY A 92 6.96 -1.87 -1.21
C GLY A 92 8.47 -2.03 -1.15
N ARG A 93 9.03 -2.77 -2.10
CA ARG A 93 10.48 -2.92 -2.23
C ARG A 93 11.11 -1.69 -2.87
N SER A 94 12.41 -1.49 -2.65
CA SER A 94 13.16 -0.30 -3.08
C SER A 94 13.06 0.00 -4.57
N HIS A 95 12.92 -1.01 -5.43
CA HIS A 95 12.87 -0.83 -6.89
C HIS A 95 11.65 -0.04 -7.40
N ILE A 96 10.57 0.09 -6.60
CA ILE A 96 9.41 0.89 -7.00
C ILE A 96 9.49 2.36 -6.55
N GLN A 97 10.48 2.72 -5.76
CA GLN A 97 10.58 4.04 -5.15
C GLN A 97 10.52 5.17 -6.17
N GLU A 98 11.35 5.09 -7.23
CA GLU A 98 11.40 6.13 -8.26
C GLU A 98 10.06 6.32 -8.95
N ALA A 99 9.33 5.23 -9.21
CA ALA A 99 8.00 5.29 -9.81
C ALA A 99 7.01 6.01 -8.87
N VAL A 100 7.04 5.68 -7.58
CA VAL A 100 6.18 6.30 -6.56
C VAL A 100 6.50 7.80 -6.41
N GLU A 101 7.76 8.16 -6.32
CA GLU A 101 8.19 9.55 -6.18
C GLU A 101 7.83 10.39 -7.42
N ARG A 102 7.97 9.82 -8.61
CA ARG A 102 7.58 10.48 -9.86
C ARG A 102 6.07 10.72 -9.97
N GLU A 103 5.27 9.68 -9.72
CA GLU A 103 3.81 9.76 -9.92
C GLU A 103 3.10 10.54 -8.82
N LEU A 104 3.59 10.48 -7.59
CA LEU A 104 2.96 11.17 -6.47
C LEU A 104 3.54 12.57 -6.21
N GLY A 105 4.69 12.90 -6.79
CA GLY A 105 5.33 14.24 -6.80
C GLY A 105 5.49 14.90 -5.42
N GLY A 106 6.46 15.76 -5.25
CA GLY A 106 6.79 16.79 -4.24
C GLY A 106 6.26 16.80 -2.80
N ARG A 107 5.39 15.86 -2.40
CA ARG A 107 4.81 15.74 -1.06
C ARG A 107 4.94 14.34 -0.47
N VAL A 108 5.92 13.60 -0.97
CA VAL A 108 6.20 12.23 -0.54
C VAL A 108 7.34 12.29 0.47
N ILE A 109 7.19 11.56 1.56
CA ILE A 109 8.29 11.26 2.48
C ILE A 109 8.52 9.77 2.37
N SER A 110 9.71 9.41 1.98
CA SER A 110 10.15 8.03 1.81
C SER A 110 11.09 7.67 2.94
N ALA A 111 10.92 6.47 3.49
CA ALA A 111 11.82 5.91 4.48
C ALA A 111 12.15 4.46 4.11
N SER A 112 13.42 4.12 4.10
CA SER A 112 13.86 2.73 4.00
C SER A 112 13.83 2.09 5.38
N ILE A 113 13.21 0.91 5.46
CA ILE A 113 13.17 0.11 6.68
C ILE A 113 13.92 -1.18 6.41
N LYS A 114 15.03 -1.36 7.09
CA LYS A 114 15.79 -2.60 7.08
C LYS A 114 15.66 -3.29 8.42
N PRO A 115 15.27 -4.57 8.47
CA PRO A 115 15.31 -5.34 9.71
C PRO A 115 16.74 -5.38 10.25
N ARG A 116 16.90 -5.38 11.56
CA ARG A 116 18.22 -5.56 12.16
C ARG A 116 18.65 -7.02 12.01
N ASP A 117 19.91 -7.24 11.70
CA ASP A 117 20.46 -8.59 11.48
C ASP A 117 20.22 -9.50 12.72
N ASP A 118 20.33 -8.95 13.92
CA ASP A 118 20.05 -9.66 15.16
C ASP A 118 18.59 -10.13 15.28
N ASP A 119 17.64 -9.30 14.81
CA ASP A 119 16.22 -9.65 14.83
C ASP A 119 15.93 -10.77 13.84
N ILE A 120 16.54 -10.70 12.64
CA ILE A 120 16.45 -11.75 11.62
C ILE A 120 16.99 -13.07 12.17
N VAL A 121 18.19 -13.06 12.71
CA VAL A 121 18.84 -14.24 13.31
C VAL A 121 18.00 -14.83 14.44
N THR A 122 17.46 -13.98 15.31
CA THR A 122 16.60 -14.41 16.43
C THR A 122 15.31 -15.05 15.92
N PHE A 123 14.66 -14.45 14.94
CA PHE A 123 13.46 -15.00 14.29
C PHE A 123 13.74 -16.36 13.65
N LEU A 124 14.81 -16.46 12.86
CA LEU A 124 15.20 -17.70 12.17
C LEU A 124 15.49 -18.82 13.19
N ARG A 125 16.24 -18.54 14.26
CA ARG A 125 16.50 -19.52 15.32
C ARG A 125 15.20 -20.00 15.95
N ALA A 126 14.29 -19.10 16.27
CA ALA A 126 13.00 -19.46 16.87
C ALA A 126 12.15 -20.30 15.90
N ARG A 127 12.18 -19.98 14.59
CA ARG A 127 11.45 -20.72 13.57
C ARG A 127 12.01 -22.12 13.35
N LEU A 128 13.33 -22.23 13.21
CA LEU A 128 14.02 -23.49 13.00
C LEU A 128 13.91 -24.46 14.20
N ARG A 129 13.77 -23.93 15.43
CA ARG A 129 13.50 -24.75 16.64
C ARG A 129 12.11 -25.38 16.63
N LYS A 130 11.13 -24.73 15.98
CA LYS A 130 9.75 -25.22 15.87
C LYS A 130 9.53 -26.20 14.72
N ASP A 131 10.56 -26.40 13.91
CA ASP A 131 10.47 -27.32 12.80
C ASP A 131 10.41 -28.77 13.30
N THR A 132 9.39 -29.49 12.85
CA THR A 132 9.08 -30.88 13.24
C THR A 132 9.50 -31.89 12.17
N THR A 133 10.22 -31.46 11.13
CA THR A 133 10.66 -32.31 10.00
C THR A 133 12.18 -32.48 9.99
N PRO A 134 12.76 -33.19 10.97
CA PRO A 134 14.22 -33.34 11.08
C PRO A 134 14.87 -34.05 9.90
N GLU A 135 14.11 -34.88 9.18
CA GLU A 135 14.58 -35.62 8.01
C GLU A 135 14.91 -34.70 6.81
N VAL A 136 14.21 -33.57 6.69
CA VAL A 136 14.39 -32.59 5.60
C VAL A 136 15.31 -31.45 6.06
N MET A 137 15.27 -31.10 7.32
CA MET A 137 15.97 -29.97 7.92
C MET A 137 17.20 -30.43 8.69
N ASP A 138 18.21 -30.86 7.97
CA ASP A 138 19.48 -31.28 8.58
C ASP A 138 20.32 -30.10 9.12
N GLY A 139 21.41 -30.42 9.80
CA GLY A 139 22.29 -29.40 10.39
C GLY A 139 23.01 -28.53 9.37
N GLY A 140 23.27 -29.04 8.16
CA GLY A 140 23.86 -28.32 7.03
C GLY A 140 22.91 -27.27 6.51
N LEU A 141 21.68 -27.66 6.16
CA LEU A 141 20.64 -26.77 5.65
C LEU A 141 20.29 -25.66 6.67
N LYS A 142 20.19 -26.01 7.97
CA LYS A 142 19.99 -24.99 9.03
C LYS A 142 21.09 -23.94 9.05
N LYS A 143 22.34 -24.35 8.88
CA LYS A 143 23.50 -23.44 8.83
C LYS A 143 23.45 -22.55 7.60
N ASP A 144 23.10 -23.11 6.46
CA ASP A 144 23.00 -22.35 5.19
C ASP A 144 21.86 -21.32 5.27
N ILE A 145 20.69 -21.70 5.78
CA ILE A 145 19.57 -20.79 6.02
C ILE A 145 20.00 -19.62 6.93
N MET A 146 20.67 -19.92 8.04
CA MET A 146 21.12 -18.92 9.00
C MET A 146 22.16 -17.96 8.44
N LYS A 147 22.89 -18.36 7.41
CA LYS A 147 23.89 -17.53 6.71
C LYS A 147 23.26 -16.73 5.57
N SER A 148 22.54 -17.42 4.66
CA SER A 148 22.10 -16.81 3.39
C SER A 148 20.92 -15.86 3.55
N ILE A 149 19.95 -16.16 4.43
CA ILE A 149 18.75 -15.32 4.56
C ILE A 149 19.08 -13.90 5.06
N PRO A 150 19.90 -13.68 6.10
CA PRO A 150 20.26 -12.33 6.52
C PRO A 150 20.97 -11.50 5.43
N GLU A 151 21.77 -12.18 4.57
CA GLU A 151 22.50 -11.54 3.48
C GLU A 151 21.59 -11.12 2.32
N GLU A 152 20.46 -11.85 2.09
CA GLU A 152 19.54 -11.62 0.96
C GLU A 152 18.33 -10.75 1.30
N ILE A 153 18.10 -10.43 2.58
CA ILE A 153 16.94 -9.60 2.95
C ILE A 153 17.09 -8.20 2.39
N SER A 154 16.19 -7.87 1.48
CA SER A 154 16.09 -6.55 0.88
C SER A 154 15.37 -5.55 1.79
N GLU A 155 15.72 -4.29 1.64
CA GLU A 155 15.05 -3.18 2.32
C GLU A 155 13.59 -3.06 1.87
N THR A 156 12.70 -2.81 2.84
CA THR A 156 11.32 -2.44 2.56
C THR A 156 11.20 -0.93 2.54
N TYR A 157 10.51 -0.43 1.54
CA TYR A 157 10.28 0.99 1.38
C TYR A 157 8.95 1.39 1.97
N VAL A 158 8.94 2.46 2.73
CA VAL A 158 7.72 3.05 3.27
C VAL A 158 7.58 4.45 2.74
N VAL A 159 6.44 4.74 2.14
CA VAL A 159 6.11 6.07 1.65
C VAL A 159 4.92 6.61 2.41
N VAL A 160 5.08 7.78 2.98
CA VAL A 160 4.01 8.49 3.67
C VAL A 160 3.72 9.79 2.94
N ARG A 161 2.47 10.03 2.56
CA ARG A 161 2.03 11.32 2.05
C ARG A 161 1.11 12.00 3.04
N GLY A 162 1.52 13.17 3.51
CA GLY A 162 0.78 14.02 4.45
C GLY A 162 1.15 15.49 4.29
N PRO A 163 0.46 16.43 4.97
CA PRO A 163 0.90 17.82 5.03
C PRO A 163 2.26 17.91 5.71
N ARG A 164 3.10 18.83 5.25
CA ARG A 164 4.50 19.04 5.70
C ARG A 164 4.68 19.14 7.23
N ASN A 165 3.61 19.43 7.97
CA ASN A 165 3.68 19.68 9.42
C ASN A 165 3.55 18.41 10.29
N LEU A 166 3.38 17.23 9.72
CA LEU A 166 3.15 15.98 10.48
C LEU A 166 4.36 15.06 10.61
N CYS A 167 5.43 15.32 9.87
CA CYS A 167 6.65 14.53 10.00
C CYS A 167 7.72 15.38 10.66
N ARG A 168 7.70 15.46 11.99
CA ARG A 168 8.95 15.72 12.73
C ARG A 168 9.76 14.43 12.67
N PRO A 169 11.03 14.47 12.25
CA PRO A 169 11.89 13.31 12.40
C PRO A 169 11.89 12.91 13.88
N TYR A 170 11.65 11.63 14.12
CA TYR A 170 11.85 11.04 15.45
C TYR A 170 13.34 11.14 15.73
N THR A 171 13.75 12.18 16.46
CA THR A 171 15.10 12.27 17.00
C THR A 171 15.12 11.38 18.23
N ASP A 172 15.78 10.24 18.14
CA ASP A 172 16.13 9.41 19.29
C ASP A 172 16.78 10.30 20.37
N ARG A 173 16.16 10.28 21.54
CA ARG A 173 16.79 10.72 22.78
C ARG A 173 17.42 9.55 23.47
#